data_b950b17c4dc08eb05936a10c8550ddb6
#
_entry.id   b950b17c4dc08eb05936a10c8550ddb6
#
_cell.length_a   1.000
_cell.length_b   1.000
_cell.length_c   1.000
_cell.angle_alpha   90.00
_cell.angle_beta   90.00
_cell.angle_gamma   90.00
#
_symmetry.space_group_name_H-M   'P 1'
#
loop_
_entity.id
_entity.type
_entity.pdbx_description
1 polymer ?
#
loop_
_entity_poly.entity_id
_entity_poly.type
_entity_poly.pdbx_seq_one_letter_code
_entity_poly.pdbx_strand_id
1 'polypeptide(L)'
;MRKGLKRIGALLIAGIVVSAAFAGCGGSTAAGSSAAKSSAAAGSSAAAGSSAATKKTITVAATPTPHGEILAKAKEILAKSGITLDIKEFTDYVQPNNVVDAGEIDCNYFQHQPYLDDFNAKNKTKLVSIAAIHYEPLGIYAGKTKAIDQLKDGATIAVPNDSTNEARALLLLEANGIIKLKEGAGVAATVQDIVENKKNIKVMEFAAEQVSRHIDEVDLVVLNGNYALNAGLNASKDALTIEAADSAAAKTYANVIVVKEGNEKNEAINELVKVLKSDEIKNYIKDSYKGAVVPMD
;
A
#
# COMPACT_ATOMS: atom_id res chain seq x y z
N MET A 1 -32.75 11.72 47.98
CA MET A 1 -31.98 12.35 49.08
C MET A 1 -30.50 12.27 48.79
N ARG A 2 -29.81 13.45 48.92
CA ARG A 2 -28.35 13.71 48.91
C ARG A 2 -27.56 13.32 47.65
N LYS A 3 -27.24 14.25 46.69
CA LYS A 3 -26.29 15.39 46.69
C LYS A 3 -24.88 15.00 47.18
N GLY A 4 -23.92 15.01 46.27
CA GLY A 4 -22.49 14.93 46.52
C GLY A 4 -21.68 15.49 45.34
N LEU A 5 -21.53 16.79 45.31
CA LEU A 5 -20.74 17.64 44.41
C LEU A 5 -19.37 17.88 45.03
N LYS A 6 -18.24 17.67 44.34
CA LYS A 6 -16.91 18.29 44.64
C LYS A 6 -16.04 18.21 43.35
N ARG A 7 -15.81 19.32 42.63
CA ARG A 7 -14.82 20.41 42.72
C ARG A 7 -13.42 19.94 42.30
N ILE A 8 -13.03 20.35 41.05
CA ILE A 8 -12.17 21.46 40.61
C ILE A 8 -10.73 21.34 41.14
N GLY A 9 -9.81 21.23 40.19
CA GLY A 9 -8.38 21.46 40.34
C GLY A 9 -7.75 21.84 39.03
N ALA A 10 -7.76 23.14 38.70
CA ALA A 10 -6.97 23.73 37.62
C ALA A 10 -5.57 23.98 38.14
N LEU A 11 -4.54 23.60 37.41
CA LEU A 11 -3.16 24.04 37.64
C LEU A 11 -2.66 24.73 36.39
N LEU A 12 -2.61 26.03 36.45
CA LEU A 12 -1.84 26.95 35.62
C LEU A 12 -0.38 26.88 36.05
N ILE A 13 0.56 26.67 35.12
CA ILE A 13 1.96 27.03 35.31
C ILE A 13 2.38 27.92 34.14
N ALA A 14 2.70 29.16 34.55
CA ALA A 14 3.17 30.25 33.69
C ALA A 14 4.67 30.11 33.37
N GLY A 15 5.01 30.47 32.20
CA GLY A 15 6.12 31.19 31.63
C GLY A 15 7.52 31.15 32.23
N ILE A 16 8.50 31.01 31.33
CA ILE A 16 9.72 31.85 31.36
C ILE A 16 10.24 31.95 29.92
N VAL A 17 10.22 33.21 29.44
CA VAL A 17 10.92 33.64 28.21
C VAL A 17 12.32 34.06 28.68
N VAL A 18 13.36 33.54 28.04
CA VAL A 18 14.72 34.08 28.16
C VAL A 18 15.20 34.47 26.77
N SER A 19 15.21 35.78 26.53
CA SER A 19 15.86 36.43 25.40
C SER A 19 17.32 36.73 25.80
N ALA A 20 18.28 36.33 24.99
CA ALA A 20 19.64 36.81 25.06
C ALA A 20 20.07 37.31 23.68
N ALA A 21 20.12 38.64 23.55
CA ALA A 21 20.76 39.35 22.46
C ALA A 21 22.26 39.56 22.81
N PHE A 22 23.14 39.28 21.87
CA PHE A 22 24.48 39.78 21.88
C PHE A 22 24.77 40.49 20.58
N ALA A 23 24.87 41.82 20.66
CA ALA A 23 25.45 42.69 19.66
C ALA A 23 26.94 42.87 19.98
N GLY A 24 27.79 42.92 18.98
CA GLY A 24 29.21 43.24 19.10
C GLY A 24 29.74 43.77 17.78
N CYS A 25 29.91 45.10 17.73
CA CYS A 25 30.47 45.90 16.64
C CYS A 25 32.00 45.86 16.55
N GLY A 26 32.50 46.24 15.35
CA GLY A 26 33.75 46.99 15.13
C GLY A 26 34.82 46.18 14.41
N GLY A 27 35.38 46.63 13.34
CA GLY A 27 35.95 47.85 12.91
C GLY A 27 36.80 47.68 11.63
N SER A 28 36.82 48.69 10.83
CA SER A 28 37.51 48.91 9.55
C SER A 28 39.07 48.93 9.62
N THR A 29 39.72 48.66 8.46
CA THR A 29 40.64 49.55 7.67
C THR A 29 41.42 48.68 6.68
N ALA A 30 41.30 48.90 5.44
CA ALA A 30 41.95 49.71 4.42
C ALA A 30 43.33 49.22 3.92
N ALA A 31 43.35 49.01 2.61
CA ALA A 31 44.36 49.39 1.58
C ALA A 31 45.72 48.68 1.48
N GLY A 32 46.02 48.24 0.26
CA GLY A 32 47.39 47.95 -0.20
C GLY A 32 47.44 47.23 -1.55
N SER A 33 47.52 48.01 -2.61
CA SER A 33 47.81 47.67 -4.01
C SER A 33 49.19 47.02 -4.20
N SER A 34 49.28 45.99 -5.06
CA SER A 34 50.36 45.91 -6.04
C SER A 34 50.17 44.82 -7.06
N ALA A 35 50.20 45.16 -8.31
CA ALA A 35 50.14 44.28 -9.47
C ALA A 35 51.51 43.63 -9.74
N ALA A 36 51.51 42.36 -10.17
CA ALA A 36 52.61 41.80 -10.98
C ALA A 36 52.07 40.82 -11.96
N LYS A 37 52.14 41.12 -13.24
CA LYS A 37 51.99 40.25 -14.40
C LYS A 37 53.07 39.19 -14.41
N SER A 38 52.80 37.96 -14.68
CA SER A 38 53.65 37.02 -15.40
C SER A 38 52.85 35.97 -16.14
N SER A 39 53.28 35.78 -17.36
CA SER A 39 52.64 35.09 -18.47
C SER A 39 52.82 33.54 -18.46
N ALA A 40 51.87 32.88 -19.00
CA ALA A 40 51.90 31.73 -19.89
C ALA A 40 52.58 30.41 -19.46
N ALA A 41 51.76 29.34 -19.34
CA ALA A 41 52.05 28.10 -20.03
C ALA A 41 50.74 27.31 -20.19
N ALA A 42 50.37 27.03 -21.43
CA ALA A 42 49.28 26.15 -21.80
C ALA A 42 49.65 24.69 -21.46
N GLY A 43 48.92 24.13 -20.52
CA GLY A 43 48.93 22.72 -20.23
C GLY A 43 47.51 22.18 -20.48
N SER A 44 47.31 21.64 -21.70
CA SER A 44 46.09 20.89 -22.04
C SER A 44 46.09 19.61 -21.22
N SER A 45 45.36 19.62 -20.11
CA SER A 45 45.01 18.42 -19.38
C SER A 45 43.56 18.15 -19.71
N ALA A 46 43.36 17.18 -20.61
CA ALA A 46 42.05 16.60 -20.85
C ALA A 46 41.56 15.98 -19.54
N ALA A 47 40.76 16.72 -18.81
CA ALA A 47 39.95 16.15 -17.73
C ALA A 47 38.92 15.19 -18.39
N ALA A 48 39.21 13.91 -18.32
CA ALA A 48 38.22 12.88 -18.52
C ALA A 48 37.10 13.17 -17.51
N GLY A 49 36.05 13.80 -17.97
CA GLY A 49 34.83 13.99 -17.21
C GLY A 49 34.21 12.61 -16.91
N SER A 50 34.59 12.03 -15.81
CA SER A 50 33.77 11.00 -15.16
C SER A 50 32.47 11.68 -14.82
N SER A 51 31.47 11.53 -15.72
CA SER A 51 30.08 11.81 -15.40
C SER A 51 29.68 10.82 -14.28
N ALA A 52 29.87 11.28 -13.05
CA ALA A 52 29.25 10.60 -11.90
C ALA A 52 27.76 10.63 -12.18
N ALA A 53 27.22 9.49 -12.64
CA ALA A 53 25.78 9.30 -12.84
C ALA A 53 25.12 9.69 -11.52
N THR A 54 24.29 10.73 -11.58
CA THR A 54 23.54 11.21 -10.43
C THR A 54 22.68 10.03 -9.97
N LYS A 55 23.01 9.49 -8.77
CA LYS A 55 22.35 8.30 -8.23
C LYS A 55 20.88 8.65 -7.99
N LYS A 56 20.00 8.19 -8.88
CA LYS A 56 18.55 8.41 -8.75
C LYS A 56 18.06 7.52 -7.61
N THR A 57 17.40 8.09 -6.62
CA THR A 57 16.73 7.34 -5.55
C THR A 57 15.23 7.45 -5.74
N ILE A 58 14.51 6.33 -5.59
CA ILE A 58 13.05 6.25 -5.58
C ILE A 58 12.65 5.73 -4.21
N THR A 59 11.66 6.36 -3.60
CA THR A 59 11.00 5.90 -2.38
C THR A 59 9.64 5.27 -2.73
N VAL A 60 9.35 4.08 -2.16
CA VAL A 60 8.11 3.34 -2.44
C VAL A 60 7.47 2.90 -1.13
N ALA A 61 6.19 3.28 -0.93
CA ALA A 61 5.36 2.75 0.15
C ALA A 61 4.70 1.43 -0.29
N ALA A 62 4.86 0.38 0.49
CA ALA A 62 4.34 -0.96 0.15
C ALA A 62 3.87 -1.71 1.40
N THR A 63 3.00 -2.71 1.22
CA THR A 63 2.79 -3.73 2.25
C THR A 63 3.93 -4.77 2.20
N PRO A 64 4.30 -5.43 3.33
CA PRO A 64 5.47 -6.30 3.37
C PRO A 64 5.44 -7.43 2.33
N THR A 65 4.37 -8.23 2.33
CA THR A 65 4.19 -9.40 1.45
C THR A 65 2.88 -9.23 0.66
N PRO A 66 2.85 -9.46 -0.67
CA PRO A 66 3.98 -9.81 -1.53
C PRO A 66 4.74 -8.59 -2.05
N HIS A 67 4.22 -7.38 -1.87
CA HIS A 67 4.65 -6.14 -2.52
C HIS A 67 6.10 -5.78 -2.17
N GLY A 68 6.45 -5.74 -0.87
CA GLY A 68 7.80 -5.46 -0.40
C GLY A 68 8.82 -6.49 -0.89
N GLU A 69 8.44 -7.79 -0.89
CA GLU A 69 9.29 -8.87 -1.39
C GLU A 69 9.57 -8.75 -2.90
N ILE A 70 8.53 -8.45 -3.69
CA ILE A 70 8.66 -8.19 -5.14
C ILE A 70 9.55 -6.97 -5.40
N LEU A 71 9.35 -5.89 -4.63
CA LEU A 71 10.19 -4.69 -4.69
C LEU A 71 11.65 -4.97 -4.27
N ALA A 72 11.87 -5.82 -3.28
CA ALA A 72 13.22 -6.22 -2.88
C ALA A 72 13.96 -6.93 -4.03
N LYS A 73 13.26 -7.80 -4.79
CA LYS A 73 13.81 -8.40 -6.00
C LYS A 73 14.05 -7.37 -7.10
N ALA A 74 13.12 -6.45 -7.33
CA ALA A 74 13.28 -5.36 -8.29
C ALA A 74 14.44 -4.43 -7.95
N LYS A 75 14.69 -4.16 -6.66
CA LYS A 75 15.81 -3.35 -6.14
C LYS A 75 17.17 -3.87 -6.61
N GLU A 76 17.38 -5.19 -6.62
CA GLU A 76 18.61 -5.82 -7.10
C GLU A 76 18.86 -5.54 -8.59
N ILE A 77 17.78 -5.52 -9.39
CA ILE A 77 17.84 -5.25 -10.83
C ILE A 77 18.10 -3.77 -11.08
N LEU A 78 17.35 -2.88 -10.41
CA LEU A 78 17.49 -1.43 -10.52
C LEU A 78 18.87 -0.92 -10.11
N ALA A 79 19.49 -1.54 -9.12
CA ALA A 79 20.85 -1.18 -8.69
C ALA A 79 21.88 -1.29 -9.82
N LYS A 80 21.71 -2.23 -10.75
CA LYS A 80 22.56 -2.40 -11.95
C LYS A 80 22.45 -1.22 -12.91
N SER A 81 21.31 -0.52 -12.90
CA SER A 81 21.04 0.68 -13.69
C SER A 81 21.33 1.98 -12.92
N GLY A 82 21.97 1.90 -11.74
CA GLY A 82 22.32 3.07 -10.92
C GLY A 82 21.13 3.70 -10.18
N ILE A 83 19.99 3.02 -10.11
CA ILE A 83 18.80 3.47 -9.37
C ILE A 83 18.79 2.80 -7.98
N THR A 84 18.63 3.61 -6.94
CA THR A 84 18.43 3.13 -5.56
C THR A 84 16.95 3.09 -5.25
N LEU A 85 16.43 1.92 -4.86
CA LEU A 85 15.05 1.76 -4.39
C LEU A 85 15.03 1.73 -2.86
N ASP A 86 14.33 2.67 -2.23
CA ASP A 86 14.10 2.75 -0.79
C ASP A 86 12.65 2.35 -0.49
N ILE A 87 12.47 1.18 0.11
CA ILE A 87 11.17 0.58 0.37
C ILE A 87 10.75 0.94 1.80
N LYS A 88 9.56 1.53 1.94
CA LYS A 88 8.93 1.85 3.23
C LYS A 88 7.71 0.96 3.41
N GLU A 89 7.75 0.08 4.41
CA GLU A 89 6.68 -0.86 4.66
C GLU A 89 5.62 -0.30 5.60
N PHE A 90 4.36 -0.55 5.23
CA PHE A 90 3.16 -0.20 5.98
C PHE A 90 2.28 -1.44 6.13
N THR A 91 1.60 -1.56 7.26
CA THR A 91 0.74 -2.72 7.56
C THR A 91 -0.74 -2.49 7.28
N ASP A 92 -1.12 -1.25 6.97
CA ASP A 92 -2.49 -0.83 6.64
C ASP A 92 -2.60 -0.31 5.20
N TYR A 93 -3.84 -0.05 4.74
CA TYR A 93 -4.10 0.44 3.38
C TYR A 93 -4.28 1.96 3.26
N VAL A 94 -4.27 2.70 4.38
CA VAL A 94 -4.53 4.14 4.40
C VAL A 94 -3.22 4.94 4.27
N GLN A 95 -2.23 4.59 5.09
CA GLN A 95 -0.97 5.34 5.17
C GLN A 95 -0.19 5.39 3.85
N PRO A 96 -0.07 4.31 3.05
CA PRO A 96 0.67 4.37 1.79
C PRO A 96 0.15 5.42 0.81
N ASN A 97 -1.17 5.67 0.78
CA ASN A 97 -1.74 6.73 -0.04
C ASN A 97 -1.50 8.12 0.57
N ASN A 98 -1.62 8.26 1.89
CA ASN A 98 -1.40 9.53 2.57
C ASN A 98 0.02 10.07 2.35
N VAL A 99 1.04 9.24 2.49
CA VAL A 99 2.44 9.66 2.34
C VAL A 99 2.81 10.00 0.89
N VAL A 100 2.15 9.35 -0.10
CA VAL A 100 2.33 9.71 -1.52
C VAL A 100 1.58 11.00 -1.84
N ASP A 101 0.36 11.19 -1.33
CA ASP A 101 -0.38 12.44 -1.52
C ASP A 101 0.31 13.64 -0.86
N ALA A 102 0.92 13.43 0.32
CA ALA A 102 1.75 14.44 0.99
C ALA A 102 3.05 14.76 0.21
N GLY A 103 3.48 13.89 -0.71
CA GLY A 103 4.74 14.01 -1.44
C GLY A 103 5.97 13.63 -0.61
N GLU A 104 5.77 12.88 0.48
CA GLU A 104 6.84 12.35 1.35
C GLU A 104 7.50 11.12 0.74
N ILE A 105 6.75 10.34 -0.05
CA ILE A 105 7.17 9.14 -0.77
C ILE A 105 6.75 9.29 -2.24
N ASP A 106 7.60 8.85 -3.16
CA ASP A 106 7.45 9.07 -4.60
C ASP A 106 6.28 8.29 -5.22
N CYS A 107 6.07 7.04 -4.78
CA CYS A 107 5.00 6.17 -5.27
C CYS A 107 4.60 5.12 -4.23
N ASN A 108 3.48 4.43 -4.46
CA ASN A 108 3.12 3.26 -3.67
C ASN A 108 2.79 2.03 -4.54
N TYR A 109 2.86 0.87 -3.89
CA TYR A 109 2.54 -0.42 -4.47
C TYR A 109 1.95 -1.32 -3.39
N PHE A 110 0.60 -1.38 -3.30
CA PHE A 110 -0.12 -2.16 -2.27
C PHE A 110 -1.60 -2.37 -2.58
N GLN A 111 -2.16 -1.64 -3.55
CA GLN A 111 -3.61 -1.49 -3.76
C GLN A 111 -4.03 -1.84 -5.18
N HIS A 112 -5.30 -2.17 -5.33
CA HIS A 112 -5.96 -2.32 -6.62
C HIS A 112 -6.72 -1.05 -7.04
N GLN A 113 -7.04 -0.94 -8.33
CA GLN A 113 -7.66 0.25 -8.91
C GLN A 113 -8.96 0.69 -8.20
N PRO A 114 -9.95 -0.18 -7.89
CA PRO A 114 -11.16 0.25 -7.19
C PRO A 114 -10.91 0.88 -5.83
N TYR A 115 -9.89 0.38 -5.07
CA TYR A 115 -9.52 0.97 -3.80
C TYR A 115 -8.94 2.39 -3.98
N LEU A 116 -8.08 2.59 -4.98
CA LEU A 116 -7.52 3.89 -5.32
C LEU A 116 -8.63 4.90 -5.67
N ASP A 117 -9.59 4.48 -6.50
CA ASP A 117 -10.69 5.33 -6.94
C ASP A 117 -11.56 5.77 -5.75
N ASP A 118 -11.91 4.83 -4.87
CA ASP A 118 -12.67 5.10 -3.64
C ASP A 118 -11.90 5.99 -2.67
N PHE A 119 -10.59 5.71 -2.48
CA PHE A 119 -9.72 6.55 -1.65
C PHE A 119 -9.66 7.99 -2.13
N ASN A 120 -9.43 8.19 -3.43
CA ASN A 120 -9.41 9.51 -4.05
C ASN A 120 -10.74 10.27 -3.84
N ALA A 121 -11.86 9.57 -4.06
CA ALA A 121 -13.20 10.16 -3.93
C ALA A 121 -13.47 10.60 -2.48
N LYS A 122 -13.15 9.75 -1.50
CA LYS A 122 -13.40 10.01 -0.07
C LYS A 122 -12.48 11.07 0.51
N ASN A 123 -11.20 11.05 0.14
CA ASN A 123 -10.17 11.92 0.72
C ASN A 123 -9.87 13.15 -0.12
N LYS A 124 -10.49 13.27 -1.33
CA LYS A 124 -10.28 14.37 -2.30
C LYS A 124 -8.80 14.46 -2.75
N THR A 125 -8.14 13.34 -2.78
CA THR A 125 -6.77 13.20 -3.28
C THR A 125 -6.75 13.05 -4.81
N LYS A 126 -5.56 13.21 -5.40
CA LYS A 126 -5.34 13.08 -6.85
C LYS A 126 -4.18 12.12 -7.11
N LEU A 127 -4.36 10.92 -6.65
CA LEU A 127 -3.41 9.84 -6.89
C LEU A 127 -3.74 9.15 -8.21
N VAL A 128 -2.72 8.78 -8.98
CA VAL A 128 -2.86 8.22 -10.33
C VAL A 128 -2.16 6.88 -10.43
N SER A 129 -2.88 5.89 -10.92
CA SER A 129 -2.31 4.59 -11.30
C SER A 129 -1.55 4.70 -12.63
N ILE A 130 -0.33 4.19 -12.68
CA ILE A 130 0.50 4.22 -13.89
C ILE A 130 0.78 2.84 -14.49
N ALA A 131 0.61 1.76 -13.72
CA ALA A 131 0.79 0.40 -14.23
C ALA A 131 0.10 -0.62 -13.33
N ALA A 132 -0.54 -1.63 -13.94
CA ALA A 132 -0.96 -2.85 -13.28
C ALA A 132 0.20 -3.85 -13.29
N ILE A 133 0.47 -4.51 -12.16
CA ILE A 133 1.63 -5.38 -11.98
C ILE A 133 1.22 -6.83 -11.71
N HIS A 134 0.34 -7.08 -10.76
CA HIS A 134 -0.11 -8.42 -10.42
C HIS A 134 -1.55 -8.42 -9.88
N TYR A 135 -2.10 -9.60 -9.76
CA TYR A 135 -3.40 -9.87 -9.15
C TYR A 135 -3.24 -10.82 -7.98
N GLU A 136 -3.99 -10.58 -6.91
CA GLU A 136 -4.09 -11.44 -5.74
C GLU A 136 -5.53 -11.92 -5.60
N PRO A 137 -5.82 -13.23 -5.80
CA PRO A 137 -7.15 -13.76 -5.57
C PRO A 137 -7.61 -13.52 -4.12
N LEU A 138 -8.80 -12.97 -3.95
CA LEU A 138 -9.47 -12.96 -2.66
C LEU A 138 -9.91 -14.38 -2.33
N GLY A 139 -9.77 -14.81 -1.08
CA GLY A 139 -10.10 -16.19 -0.68
C GLY A 139 -10.99 -16.26 0.55
N ILE A 140 -11.80 -17.32 0.62
CA ILE A 140 -12.51 -17.75 1.83
C ILE A 140 -11.67 -18.82 2.51
N TYR A 141 -11.36 -18.65 3.78
CA TYR A 141 -10.53 -19.56 4.56
C TYR A 141 -11.31 -20.13 5.74
N ALA A 142 -10.92 -21.34 6.13
CA ALA A 142 -11.49 -22.03 7.27
C ALA A 142 -11.11 -21.35 8.59
N GLY A 143 -12.13 -21.02 9.39
CA GLY A 143 -11.97 -20.71 10.80
C GLY A 143 -12.35 -21.93 11.66
N LYS A 144 -13.38 -21.80 12.50
CA LYS A 144 -13.97 -22.91 13.27
C LYS A 144 -14.59 -23.97 12.36
N THR A 145 -15.25 -23.53 11.28
CA THR A 145 -15.87 -24.39 10.28
C THR A 145 -14.87 -24.70 9.17
N LYS A 146 -14.75 -26.00 8.79
CA LYS A 146 -13.67 -26.48 7.93
C LYS A 146 -14.07 -26.64 6.45
N ALA A 147 -15.37 -26.46 6.14
CA ALA A 147 -15.86 -26.49 4.76
C ALA A 147 -17.12 -25.63 4.64
N ILE A 148 -17.38 -25.06 3.47
CA ILE A 148 -18.51 -24.13 3.23
C ILE A 148 -19.85 -24.82 3.43
N ASP A 149 -19.99 -26.07 3.02
CA ASP A 149 -21.20 -26.88 3.18
C ASP A 149 -21.53 -27.23 4.64
N GLN A 150 -20.53 -27.16 5.55
CA GLN A 150 -20.67 -27.40 6.97
C GLN A 150 -21.12 -26.16 7.77
N LEU A 151 -21.29 -25.00 7.14
CA LEU A 151 -21.79 -23.79 7.80
C LEU A 151 -23.15 -24.06 8.43
N LYS A 152 -23.26 -23.77 9.72
CA LYS A 152 -24.49 -23.91 10.51
C LYS A 152 -25.34 -22.63 10.43
N ASP A 153 -26.59 -22.76 10.85
CA ASP A 153 -27.45 -21.60 11.08
C ASP A 153 -26.82 -20.66 12.12
N GLY A 154 -26.83 -19.36 11.83
CA GLY A 154 -26.21 -18.33 12.67
C GLY A 154 -24.68 -18.28 12.64
N ALA A 155 -24.01 -19.01 11.71
CA ALA A 155 -22.56 -18.97 11.57
C ALA A 155 -22.03 -17.55 11.31
N THR A 156 -20.79 -17.30 11.74
CA THR A 156 -20.12 -16.00 11.64
C THR A 156 -19.07 -16.01 10.55
N ILE A 157 -19.01 -14.96 9.73
CA ILE A 157 -18.00 -14.78 8.68
C ILE A 157 -17.37 -13.39 8.82
N ALA A 158 -16.04 -13.33 9.02
CA ALA A 158 -15.32 -12.07 9.06
C ALA A 158 -14.91 -11.64 7.65
N VAL A 159 -15.11 -10.34 7.34
CA VAL A 159 -14.80 -9.71 6.06
C VAL A 159 -14.08 -8.37 6.28
N PRO A 160 -13.35 -7.83 5.28
CA PRO A 160 -12.85 -6.45 5.31
C PRO A 160 -13.99 -5.44 5.38
N ASN A 161 -13.75 -4.29 6.03
CA ASN A 161 -14.76 -3.22 6.23
C ASN A 161 -14.55 -2.00 5.34
N ASP A 162 -13.52 -1.97 4.50
CA ASP A 162 -13.43 -0.94 3.47
C ASP A 162 -14.40 -1.25 2.33
N SER A 163 -15.05 -0.22 1.80
CA SER A 163 -16.18 -0.37 0.87
C SER A 163 -15.87 -1.27 -0.33
N THR A 164 -14.66 -1.25 -0.85
CA THR A 164 -14.31 -2.02 -2.05
C THR A 164 -13.99 -3.47 -1.77
N ASN A 165 -13.31 -3.76 -0.66
CA ASN A 165 -13.01 -5.15 -0.26
C ASN A 165 -14.19 -5.80 0.45
N GLU A 166 -15.04 -5.05 1.19
CA GLU A 166 -16.32 -5.55 1.68
C GLU A 166 -17.20 -6.04 0.52
N ALA A 167 -17.43 -5.16 -0.49
CA ALA A 167 -18.23 -5.53 -1.66
C ALA A 167 -17.66 -6.76 -2.37
N ARG A 168 -16.35 -6.82 -2.55
CA ARG A 168 -15.65 -7.94 -3.16
C ARG A 168 -15.82 -9.23 -2.35
N ALA A 169 -15.74 -9.16 -1.02
CA ALA A 169 -15.98 -10.30 -0.14
C ALA A 169 -17.42 -10.79 -0.23
N LEU A 170 -18.41 -9.89 -0.21
CA LEU A 170 -19.81 -10.23 -0.35
C LEU A 170 -20.12 -10.88 -1.69
N LEU A 171 -19.54 -10.39 -2.79
CA LEU A 171 -19.64 -11.02 -4.12
C LEU A 171 -19.06 -12.44 -4.12
N LEU A 172 -17.94 -12.67 -3.43
CA LEU A 172 -17.36 -14.01 -3.31
C LEU A 172 -18.24 -14.93 -2.47
N LEU A 173 -18.86 -14.44 -1.40
CA LEU A 173 -19.85 -15.20 -0.61
C LEU A 173 -21.09 -15.55 -1.44
N GLU A 174 -21.58 -14.62 -2.27
CA GLU A 174 -22.71 -14.84 -3.19
C GLU A 174 -22.36 -15.90 -4.24
N ALA A 175 -21.18 -15.78 -4.89
CA ALA A 175 -20.71 -16.75 -5.88
C ALA A 175 -20.62 -18.18 -5.35
N ASN A 176 -20.44 -18.32 -4.02
CA ASN A 176 -20.43 -19.63 -3.32
C ASN A 176 -21.79 -20.02 -2.71
N GLY A 177 -22.88 -19.29 -3.03
CA GLY A 177 -24.24 -19.60 -2.57
C GLY A 177 -24.47 -19.43 -1.07
N ILE A 178 -23.60 -18.71 -0.36
CA ILE A 178 -23.70 -18.48 1.09
C ILE A 178 -24.78 -17.42 1.38
N ILE A 179 -24.80 -16.34 0.59
CA ILE A 179 -25.78 -15.25 0.64
C ILE A 179 -26.28 -14.94 -0.78
N LYS A 180 -27.27 -14.07 -0.90
CA LYS A 180 -27.65 -13.46 -2.18
C LYS A 180 -27.75 -11.95 -2.00
N LEU A 181 -27.14 -11.22 -2.91
CA LEU A 181 -27.18 -9.75 -2.96
C LEU A 181 -28.36 -9.28 -3.82
N LYS A 182 -28.80 -8.05 -3.61
CA LYS A 182 -29.77 -7.42 -4.51
C LYS A 182 -29.18 -7.28 -5.91
N GLU A 183 -30.01 -7.34 -6.93
CA GLU A 183 -29.59 -7.16 -8.31
C GLU A 183 -28.92 -5.78 -8.51
N GLY A 184 -27.77 -5.80 -9.18
CA GLY A 184 -27.00 -4.58 -9.47
C GLY A 184 -26.18 -4.01 -8.32
N ALA A 185 -26.07 -4.67 -7.16
CA ALA A 185 -25.22 -4.21 -6.05
C ALA A 185 -23.74 -4.08 -6.47
N GLY A 186 -23.21 -5.08 -7.20
CA GLY A 186 -21.89 -5.03 -7.82
C GLY A 186 -20.76 -4.66 -6.86
N VAL A 187 -19.77 -3.90 -7.35
CA VAL A 187 -18.56 -3.51 -6.61
C VAL A 187 -18.78 -2.46 -5.50
N ALA A 188 -20.03 -2.07 -5.27
CA ALA A 188 -20.43 -1.19 -4.17
C ALA A 188 -21.37 -1.87 -3.17
N ALA A 189 -21.48 -3.22 -3.22
CA ALA A 189 -22.31 -4.00 -2.32
C ALA A 189 -21.90 -3.79 -0.85
N THR A 190 -22.90 -3.74 0.02
CA THR A 190 -22.75 -3.67 1.47
C THR A 190 -23.58 -4.77 2.13
N VAL A 191 -23.38 -5.02 3.41
CA VAL A 191 -24.18 -6.00 4.16
C VAL A 191 -25.69 -5.72 4.10
N GLN A 192 -26.10 -4.45 3.89
CA GLN A 192 -27.51 -4.06 3.72
C GLN A 192 -28.11 -4.52 2.39
N ASP A 193 -27.26 -4.90 1.44
CA ASP A 193 -27.69 -5.39 0.12
C ASP A 193 -27.95 -6.89 0.09
N ILE A 194 -27.80 -7.58 1.23
CA ILE A 194 -28.09 -9.00 1.36
C ILE A 194 -29.63 -9.19 1.37
N VAL A 195 -30.18 -9.78 0.32
CA VAL A 195 -31.62 -10.04 0.16
C VAL A 195 -32.02 -11.47 0.51
N GLU A 196 -31.07 -12.42 0.52
CA GLU A 196 -31.30 -13.79 0.93
C GLU A 196 -30.12 -14.28 1.78
N ASN A 197 -30.46 -14.81 2.96
CA ASN A 197 -29.50 -15.33 3.92
C ASN A 197 -30.12 -16.55 4.64
N LYS A 198 -30.15 -17.69 3.93
CA LYS A 198 -30.87 -18.91 4.37
C LYS A 198 -30.35 -19.50 5.68
N LYS A 199 -29.07 -19.26 5.98
CA LYS A 199 -28.43 -19.77 7.19
C LYS A 199 -28.22 -18.69 8.25
N ASN A 200 -28.89 -17.54 8.14
CA ASN A 200 -28.77 -16.44 9.11
C ASN A 200 -27.30 -16.07 9.41
N ILE A 201 -26.44 -16.12 8.38
CA ILE A 201 -25.01 -15.80 8.50
C ILE A 201 -24.84 -14.40 9.07
N LYS A 202 -23.97 -14.29 10.06
CA LYS A 202 -23.58 -13.01 10.66
C LYS A 202 -22.28 -12.56 10.02
N VAL A 203 -22.35 -11.56 9.15
CA VAL A 203 -21.16 -10.91 8.58
C VAL A 203 -20.59 -9.97 9.62
N MET A 204 -19.30 -10.14 9.93
CA MET A 204 -18.54 -9.34 10.88
C MET A 204 -17.47 -8.57 10.12
N GLU A 205 -17.55 -7.24 10.16
CA GLU A 205 -16.71 -6.33 9.40
C GLU A 205 -15.54 -5.85 10.26
N PHE A 206 -14.31 -6.04 9.79
CA PHE A 206 -13.09 -5.61 10.45
C PHE A 206 -12.17 -4.88 9.48
N ALA A 207 -11.28 -4.02 9.97
CA ALA A 207 -10.21 -3.48 9.15
C ALA A 207 -9.44 -4.64 8.49
N ALA A 208 -9.10 -4.50 7.20
CA ALA A 208 -8.60 -5.61 6.38
C ALA A 208 -7.38 -6.32 7.03
N GLU A 209 -6.48 -5.54 7.65
CA GLU A 209 -5.30 -6.06 8.37
C GLU A 209 -5.65 -6.80 9.69
N GLN A 210 -6.88 -6.69 10.16
CA GLN A 210 -7.32 -7.35 11.39
C GLN A 210 -8.07 -8.66 11.13
N VAL A 211 -8.64 -8.85 9.94
CA VAL A 211 -9.53 -9.99 9.63
C VAL A 211 -8.86 -11.34 9.96
N SER A 212 -7.59 -11.52 9.58
CA SER A 212 -6.86 -12.78 9.84
C SER A 212 -6.70 -13.12 11.32
N ARG A 213 -6.73 -12.13 12.21
CA ARG A 213 -6.60 -12.34 13.67
C ARG A 213 -7.84 -12.99 14.28
N HIS A 214 -8.97 -12.91 13.59
CA HIS A 214 -10.25 -13.48 14.05
C HIS A 214 -10.48 -14.90 13.52
N ILE A 215 -9.51 -15.52 12.83
CA ILE A 215 -9.67 -16.84 12.19
C ILE A 215 -10.13 -17.93 13.18
N ASP A 216 -9.65 -17.90 14.42
CA ASP A 216 -10.05 -18.86 15.46
C ASP A 216 -11.34 -18.46 16.21
N GLU A 217 -11.88 -17.25 15.94
CA GLU A 217 -13.04 -16.70 16.63
C GLU A 217 -14.33 -16.80 15.82
N VAL A 218 -14.22 -16.95 14.50
CA VAL A 218 -15.36 -17.02 13.56
C VAL A 218 -15.40 -18.34 12.81
N ASP A 219 -16.50 -18.61 12.10
CA ASP A 219 -16.65 -19.84 11.31
C ASP A 219 -15.80 -19.81 10.04
N LEU A 220 -15.81 -18.71 9.30
CA LEU A 220 -14.98 -18.48 8.12
C LEU A 220 -14.42 -17.05 8.13
N VAL A 221 -13.32 -16.84 7.40
CA VAL A 221 -12.78 -15.50 7.11
C VAL A 221 -12.61 -15.30 5.62
N VAL A 222 -12.83 -14.07 5.15
CA VAL A 222 -12.51 -13.65 3.78
C VAL A 222 -11.30 -12.74 3.82
N LEU A 223 -10.20 -13.15 3.22
CA LEU A 223 -8.91 -12.44 3.31
C LEU A 223 -8.44 -11.97 1.95
N ASN A 224 -7.93 -10.73 1.92
CA ASN A 224 -7.09 -10.24 0.84
C ASN A 224 -5.80 -11.06 0.76
N GLY A 225 -5.27 -11.25 -0.46
CA GLY A 225 -4.12 -12.13 -0.72
C GLY A 225 -2.90 -11.79 0.12
N ASN A 226 -2.54 -10.51 0.21
CA ASN A 226 -1.40 -10.04 1.02
C ASN A 226 -1.57 -10.34 2.51
N TYR A 227 -2.77 -10.18 3.07
CA TYR A 227 -3.03 -10.48 4.49
C TYR A 227 -3.13 -11.98 4.76
N ALA A 228 -3.59 -12.77 3.78
CA ALA A 228 -3.51 -14.22 3.85
C ALA A 228 -2.03 -14.68 3.89
N LEU A 229 -1.18 -14.18 2.98
CA LEU A 229 0.25 -14.47 2.96
C LEU A 229 0.95 -14.04 4.26
N ASN A 230 0.66 -12.86 4.80
CA ASN A 230 1.18 -12.40 6.09
C ASN A 230 0.76 -13.29 7.27
N ALA A 231 -0.40 -13.93 7.18
CA ALA A 231 -0.88 -14.92 8.16
C ALA A 231 -0.32 -16.34 7.92
N GLY A 232 0.58 -16.52 6.94
CA GLY A 232 1.15 -17.82 6.58
C GLY A 232 0.22 -18.71 5.74
N LEU A 233 -0.85 -18.13 5.16
CA LEU A 233 -1.81 -18.82 4.32
C LEU A 233 -1.53 -18.55 2.84
N ASN A 234 -1.64 -19.57 2.01
CA ASN A 234 -1.52 -19.46 0.55
C ASN A 234 -2.88 -19.70 -0.11
N ALA A 235 -3.37 -18.73 -0.89
CA ALA A 235 -4.69 -18.78 -1.50
C ALA A 235 -4.92 -20.05 -2.35
N SER A 236 -3.90 -20.48 -3.10
CA SER A 236 -4.00 -21.67 -3.97
C SER A 236 -4.02 -23.00 -3.21
N LYS A 237 -3.61 -23.00 -1.93
CA LYS A 237 -3.44 -24.22 -1.14
C LYS A 237 -4.39 -24.30 0.05
N ASP A 238 -4.56 -23.18 0.75
CA ASP A 238 -5.18 -23.17 2.08
C ASP A 238 -6.59 -22.57 2.06
N ALA A 239 -6.99 -21.87 0.98
CA ALA A 239 -8.34 -21.35 0.84
C ALA A 239 -9.36 -22.47 0.55
N LEU A 240 -10.55 -22.35 1.10
CA LEU A 240 -11.69 -23.22 0.76
C LEU A 240 -12.19 -22.92 -0.67
N THR A 241 -12.12 -21.67 -1.07
CA THR A 241 -12.41 -21.19 -2.43
C THR A 241 -11.74 -19.84 -2.63
N ILE A 242 -11.45 -19.50 -3.89
CA ILE A 242 -10.85 -18.22 -4.30
C ILE A 242 -11.59 -17.64 -5.49
N GLU A 243 -11.41 -16.37 -5.75
CA GLU A 243 -11.80 -15.76 -7.03
C GLU A 243 -11.02 -16.42 -8.18
N ALA A 244 -11.71 -16.66 -9.30
CA ALA A 244 -11.06 -17.22 -10.49
C ALA A 244 -10.05 -16.23 -11.09
N ALA A 245 -8.82 -16.68 -11.33
CA ALA A 245 -7.72 -15.84 -11.81
C ALA A 245 -7.90 -15.35 -13.27
N ASP A 246 -8.74 -16.01 -14.05
CA ASP A 246 -9.12 -15.64 -15.43
C ASP A 246 -10.41 -14.82 -15.50
N SER A 247 -11.00 -14.50 -14.36
CA SER A 247 -12.25 -13.74 -14.25
C SER A 247 -12.09 -12.26 -14.58
N ALA A 248 -13.22 -11.57 -14.80
CA ALA A 248 -13.26 -10.11 -14.85
C ALA A 248 -12.71 -9.47 -13.56
N ALA A 249 -12.84 -10.15 -12.41
CA ALA A 249 -12.29 -9.72 -11.13
C ALA A 249 -10.76 -9.58 -11.18
N ALA A 250 -10.03 -10.50 -11.82
CA ALA A 250 -8.57 -10.43 -11.94
C ALA A 250 -8.10 -9.11 -12.59
N LYS A 251 -8.80 -8.66 -13.63
CA LYS A 251 -8.48 -7.38 -14.29
C LYS A 251 -8.90 -6.18 -13.44
N THR A 252 -10.06 -6.25 -12.80
CA THR A 252 -10.61 -5.17 -11.98
C THR A 252 -9.76 -4.92 -10.73
N TYR A 253 -9.30 -6.00 -10.08
CA TYR A 253 -8.56 -5.93 -8.82
C TYR A 253 -7.05 -6.13 -8.98
N ALA A 254 -6.52 -5.82 -10.17
CA ALA A 254 -5.07 -5.79 -10.38
C ALA A 254 -4.41 -4.76 -9.47
N ASN A 255 -3.31 -5.15 -8.82
CA ASN A 255 -2.50 -4.28 -7.98
C ASN A 255 -1.64 -3.38 -8.84
N VAL A 256 -1.61 -2.09 -8.48
CA VAL A 256 -1.09 -1.00 -9.31
C VAL A 256 0.04 -0.24 -8.64
N ILE A 257 0.95 0.32 -9.46
CA ILE A 257 1.86 1.38 -9.04
C ILE A 257 1.12 2.70 -9.12
N VAL A 258 1.15 3.46 -8.03
CA VAL A 258 0.44 4.73 -7.89
C VAL A 258 1.39 5.85 -7.56
N VAL A 259 1.19 7.00 -8.19
CA VAL A 259 1.94 8.24 -7.99
C VAL A 259 0.98 9.39 -7.68
N LYS A 260 1.50 10.49 -7.16
CA LYS A 260 0.75 11.76 -7.12
C LYS A 260 0.60 12.32 -8.54
N GLU A 261 -0.56 12.92 -8.85
CA GLU A 261 -0.81 13.60 -10.14
C GLU A 261 0.34 14.55 -10.49
N GLY A 262 0.83 14.46 -11.71
CA GLY A 262 1.99 15.19 -12.22
C GLY A 262 3.31 14.42 -12.19
N ASN A 263 3.40 13.29 -11.47
CA ASN A 263 4.59 12.45 -11.38
C ASN A 263 4.59 11.25 -12.35
N GLU A 264 3.59 11.12 -13.22
CA GLU A 264 3.40 9.98 -14.14
C GLU A 264 4.58 9.80 -15.10
N LYS A 265 5.29 10.89 -15.40
CA LYS A 265 6.43 10.91 -16.32
C LYS A 265 7.80 10.82 -15.61
N ASN A 266 7.85 10.56 -14.31
CA ASN A 266 9.10 10.37 -13.60
C ASN A 266 9.87 9.18 -14.18
N GLU A 267 11.03 9.45 -14.78
CA GLU A 267 11.82 8.45 -15.50
C GLU A 267 12.27 7.30 -14.60
N ALA A 268 12.62 7.58 -13.34
CA ALA A 268 13.08 6.55 -12.42
C ALA A 268 11.91 5.63 -12.01
N ILE A 269 10.71 6.18 -11.77
CA ILE A 269 9.51 5.37 -11.47
C ILE A 269 9.10 4.55 -12.70
N ASN A 270 9.19 5.11 -13.90
CA ASN A 270 8.91 4.36 -15.14
C ASN A 270 9.90 3.21 -15.35
N GLU A 271 11.18 3.38 -14.97
CA GLU A 271 12.14 2.28 -14.99
C GLU A 271 11.79 1.20 -13.94
N LEU A 272 11.32 1.58 -12.74
CA LEU A 272 10.77 0.64 -11.76
C LEU A 272 9.60 -0.17 -12.36
N VAL A 273 8.63 0.48 -13.01
CA VAL A 273 7.50 -0.19 -13.67
C VAL A 273 8.00 -1.19 -14.71
N LYS A 274 8.96 -0.78 -15.55
CA LYS A 274 9.55 -1.66 -16.56
C LYS A 274 10.23 -2.89 -15.94
N VAL A 275 10.96 -2.71 -14.84
CA VAL A 275 11.56 -3.83 -14.11
C VAL A 275 10.49 -4.74 -13.51
N LEU A 276 9.45 -4.18 -12.87
CA LEU A 276 8.35 -4.96 -12.29
C LEU A 276 7.58 -5.78 -13.33
N LYS A 277 7.50 -5.31 -14.58
CA LYS A 277 6.86 -6.02 -15.70
C LYS A 277 7.81 -6.95 -16.47
N SER A 278 9.08 -7.05 -16.08
CA SER A 278 10.06 -7.92 -16.75
C SER A 278 9.76 -9.41 -16.52
N ASP A 279 10.24 -10.25 -17.44
CA ASP A 279 10.12 -11.70 -17.30
C ASP A 279 10.82 -12.23 -16.03
N GLU A 280 11.93 -11.59 -15.60
CA GLU A 280 12.63 -11.96 -14.37
C GLU A 280 11.71 -11.82 -13.15
N ILE A 281 10.98 -10.69 -13.03
CA ILE A 281 10.03 -10.46 -11.93
C ILE A 281 8.78 -11.34 -12.08
N LYS A 282 8.24 -11.48 -13.29
CA LYS A 282 7.10 -12.39 -13.55
C LYS A 282 7.41 -13.83 -13.14
N ASN A 283 8.60 -14.32 -13.45
CA ASN A 283 9.04 -15.66 -13.07
C ASN A 283 9.25 -15.75 -11.55
N TYR A 284 9.88 -14.73 -10.93
CA TYR A 284 10.00 -14.67 -9.47
C TYR A 284 8.64 -14.77 -8.78
N ILE A 285 7.63 -14.02 -9.25
CA ILE A 285 6.27 -14.07 -8.70
C ILE A 285 5.67 -15.47 -8.83
N LYS A 286 5.74 -16.09 -10.02
CA LYS A 286 5.22 -17.44 -10.26
C LYS A 286 5.86 -18.49 -9.35
N ASP A 287 7.18 -18.42 -9.23
CA ASP A 287 7.96 -19.40 -8.47
C ASP A 287 7.81 -19.25 -6.95
N SER A 288 7.71 -17.99 -6.46
CA SER A 288 7.60 -17.72 -5.03
C SER A 288 6.21 -17.97 -4.49
N TYR A 289 5.17 -17.52 -5.21
CA TYR A 289 3.79 -17.50 -4.68
C TYR A 289 2.88 -18.60 -5.23
N LYS A 290 3.29 -19.31 -6.30
CA LYS A 290 2.62 -20.53 -6.81
C LYS A 290 1.11 -20.38 -7.00
N GLY A 291 0.69 -19.24 -7.59
CA GLY A 291 -0.69 -18.92 -7.88
C GLY A 291 -1.43 -18.07 -6.83
N ALA A 292 -0.86 -17.87 -5.63
CA ALA A 292 -1.42 -16.90 -4.67
C ALA A 292 -1.20 -15.46 -5.12
N VAL A 293 -0.23 -15.23 -5.99
CA VAL A 293 0.02 -13.97 -6.69
C VAL A 293 0.22 -14.27 -8.17
N VAL A 294 -0.50 -13.59 -9.05
CA VAL A 294 -0.52 -13.83 -10.49
C VAL A 294 0.01 -12.59 -11.21
N PRO A 295 1.14 -12.65 -11.91
CA PRO A 295 1.67 -11.49 -12.62
C PRO A 295 0.75 -11.09 -13.79
N MET A 296 0.62 -9.77 -14.04
CA MET A 296 -0.12 -9.21 -15.17
C MET A 296 0.82 -8.95 -16.36
N ASP A 297 0.25 -8.85 -17.56
CA ASP A 297 0.98 -8.53 -18.80
C ASP A 297 1.23 -7.03 -19.00
#